data_104ede6742e779e70cd5f884d6bb3a94
#
_entry.id   104ede6742e779e70cd5f884d6bb3a94
#
_cell.length_a   1.000
_cell.length_b   1.000
_cell.length_c   1.000
_cell.angle_alpha   90.00
_cell.angle_beta   90.00
_cell.angle_gamma   90.00
#
_symmetry.space_group_name_H-M   'P 1'
#
loop_
_entity.id
_entity.type
_entity.pdbx_description
1 polymer ?
#
loop_
_entity_poly.entity_id
_entity_poly.type
_entity_poly.pdbx_seq_one_letter_code
_entity_poly.pdbx_strand_id
1 'polypeptide(L)'
;MTHQYLLIDVVRLDTINAIPPNLIYKSASETAIELVPSLRAQGAEIIIALTHMREPNDLKLAEKTPPGLIDLILGGHDHFYAHHIVNNVHVLRSGTDFKQLSYIEAGRKPSGNPGWDFNIIRRDITRSIPENPATVELVDKLTSGLKYKLEKPIGYTAVPLDARFTTVRTRESNLGNFVCDLMRFHHNADCALMASGTIRGDQIYPPGVLLLKDVMNCFPFEDPVIVIRVKGKAIWEALENSVSTVPALEGRFSQVSNIKFAYSANLPPDSRVLWAHIGDTPLDMGRDYTLATRGYMGRGKDGFSSLLVKSEGGTAEELVAEENGILISMIMRQYFMSLKALGKWRRWGPSLGKHWGGVHEQLHFDGKVREPTDLKDTDQHAEATGRKRARTIVNDRPVDSDTEDEHDKTLSIHHTKESDQRQRHKSIARATVKKWMSVAGVRRGSAEVDPDEPVTGCLPHWTKAIAPR
;
A
#
# COMPACT_ATOMS: atom_id res chain seq x y z
N MET A 1 38.79 16.73 -20.07
CA MET A 1 37.61 17.13 -20.86
C MET A 1 36.46 17.31 -19.89
N THR A 2 36.01 18.55 -19.67
CA THR A 2 34.86 18.83 -18.82
C THR A 2 33.59 18.60 -19.63
N HIS A 3 32.92 17.46 -19.41
CA HIS A 3 31.63 17.22 -20.01
C HIS A 3 30.58 18.03 -19.26
N GLN A 4 29.86 18.92 -19.95
CA GLN A 4 28.71 19.62 -19.39
C GLN A 4 27.45 18.76 -19.61
N TYR A 5 26.75 18.46 -18.53
CA TYR A 5 25.49 17.75 -18.56
C TYR A 5 24.36 18.75 -18.25
N LEU A 6 23.29 18.71 -19.03
CA LEU A 6 22.08 19.44 -18.70
C LEU A 6 21.06 18.45 -18.16
N LEU A 7 20.63 18.66 -16.94
CA LEU A 7 19.47 18.03 -16.35
C LEU A 7 18.24 18.89 -16.67
N ILE A 8 17.37 18.43 -17.57
CA ILE A 8 16.05 19.02 -17.75
C ILE A 8 15.09 18.14 -16.95
N ASP A 9 14.74 18.58 -15.75
CA ASP A 9 13.69 17.92 -14.99
C ASP A 9 12.34 18.41 -15.52
N VAL A 10 11.68 17.57 -16.31
CA VAL A 10 10.36 17.90 -16.88
C VAL A 10 9.30 17.19 -16.06
N VAL A 11 8.73 17.92 -15.13
CA VAL A 11 7.60 17.47 -14.32
C VAL A 11 6.31 17.95 -14.97
N ARG A 12 5.36 17.04 -15.21
CA ARG A 12 4.02 17.42 -15.67
C ARG A 12 3.14 17.92 -14.52
N LEU A 13 2.22 18.83 -14.83
CA LEU A 13 1.27 19.38 -13.85
C LEU A 13 0.40 18.29 -13.19
N ASP A 14 0.11 17.21 -13.91
CA ASP A 14 -0.67 16.08 -13.42
C ASP A 14 0.09 15.15 -12.45
N THR A 15 1.40 15.33 -12.31
CA THR A 15 2.26 14.60 -11.36
C THR A 15 2.62 15.43 -10.12
N ILE A 16 2.23 16.69 -10.06
CA ILE A 16 2.51 17.60 -8.94
C ILE A 16 1.35 17.57 -7.94
N ASN A 17 1.63 17.28 -6.68
CA ASN A 17 0.62 17.25 -5.62
C ASN A 17 0.07 18.65 -5.25
N ALA A 18 0.90 19.68 -5.33
CA ALA A 18 0.51 21.06 -5.08
C ALA A 18 1.09 21.97 -6.17
N ILE A 19 0.22 22.54 -7.00
CA ILE A 19 0.66 23.43 -8.09
C ILE A 19 0.76 24.84 -7.51
N PRO A 20 1.95 25.47 -7.52
CA PRO A 20 2.09 26.87 -7.12
C PRO A 20 1.21 27.76 -8.00
N PRO A 21 0.54 28.78 -7.44
CA PRO A 21 -0.39 29.62 -8.20
C PRO A 21 0.26 30.41 -9.33
N ASN A 22 1.57 30.62 -9.29
CA ASN A 22 2.33 31.38 -10.27
C ASN A 22 3.22 30.50 -11.14
N LEU A 23 2.94 29.18 -11.24
CA LEU A 23 3.73 28.27 -12.05
C LEU A 23 3.55 28.57 -13.54
N ILE A 24 4.63 28.89 -14.23
CA ILE A 24 4.66 29.00 -15.69
C ILE A 24 5.06 27.64 -16.25
N TYR A 25 4.12 26.96 -16.90
CA TYR A 25 4.38 25.69 -17.57
C TYR A 25 4.81 25.93 -19.03
N LYS A 26 5.98 25.39 -19.41
CA LYS A 26 6.42 25.29 -20.80
C LYS A 26 6.45 23.82 -21.23
N SER A 27 6.14 23.54 -22.48
CA SER A 27 6.22 22.19 -23.02
C SER A 27 7.68 21.71 -23.04
N ALA A 28 7.90 20.42 -22.74
CA ALA A 28 9.25 19.84 -22.75
C ALA A 28 9.97 20.01 -24.09
N SER A 29 9.26 19.84 -25.21
CA SER A 29 9.80 19.99 -26.55
C SER A 29 10.15 21.42 -26.89
N GLU A 30 9.31 22.41 -26.54
CA GLU A 30 9.60 23.82 -26.72
C GLU A 30 10.82 24.24 -25.88
N THR A 31 10.88 23.78 -24.63
CA THR A 31 12.02 24.05 -23.75
C THR A 31 13.32 23.45 -24.31
N ALA A 32 13.27 22.23 -24.83
CA ALA A 32 14.45 21.62 -25.45
C ALA A 32 14.93 22.38 -26.70
N ILE A 33 14.00 22.81 -27.57
CA ILE A 33 14.32 23.59 -28.77
C ILE A 33 14.97 24.93 -28.41
N GLU A 34 14.53 25.56 -27.32
CA GLU A 34 15.07 26.83 -26.84
C GLU A 34 16.45 26.66 -26.20
N LEU A 35 16.66 25.66 -25.36
CA LEU A 35 17.85 25.52 -24.52
C LEU A 35 19.02 24.80 -25.22
N VAL A 36 18.76 23.77 -26.01
CA VAL A 36 19.82 22.92 -26.57
C VAL A 36 20.81 23.68 -27.47
N PRO A 37 20.39 24.65 -28.32
CA PRO A 37 21.34 25.43 -29.11
C PRO A 37 22.36 26.18 -28.26
N SER A 38 21.93 26.76 -27.14
CA SER A 38 22.82 27.44 -26.20
C SER A 38 23.82 26.49 -25.55
N LEU A 39 23.40 25.29 -25.22
CA LEU A 39 24.29 24.26 -24.63
C LEU A 39 25.34 23.78 -25.65
N ARG A 40 24.91 23.53 -26.88
CA ARG A 40 25.82 23.17 -27.96
C ARG A 40 26.87 24.29 -28.21
N ALA A 41 26.44 25.56 -28.17
CA ALA A 41 27.35 26.72 -28.28
C ALA A 41 28.33 26.79 -27.09
N GLN A 42 27.97 26.30 -25.93
CA GLN A 42 28.83 26.18 -24.74
C GLN A 42 29.75 24.95 -24.77
N GLY A 43 29.69 24.13 -25.83
CA GLY A 43 30.57 22.97 -26.03
C GLY A 43 29.98 21.63 -25.57
N ALA A 44 28.68 21.55 -25.32
CA ALA A 44 28.06 20.28 -25.03
C ALA A 44 28.09 19.36 -26.26
N GLU A 45 28.73 18.21 -26.15
CA GLU A 45 28.86 17.23 -27.24
C GLU A 45 27.74 16.21 -27.27
N ILE A 46 27.15 15.89 -26.11
CA ILE A 46 26.00 14.99 -25.96
C ILE A 46 24.89 15.73 -25.19
N ILE A 47 23.67 15.63 -25.66
CA ILE A 47 22.48 16.15 -24.99
C ILE A 47 21.65 14.99 -24.48
N ILE A 48 21.54 14.86 -23.17
CA ILE A 48 20.73 13.87 -22.50
C ILE A 48 19.56 14.58 -21.81
N ALA A 49 18.32 14.26 -22.22
CA ALA A 49 17.14 14.70 -21.50
C ALA A 49 16.85 13.70 -20.37
N LEU A 50 16.91 14.17 -19.12
CA LEU A 50 16.50 13.41 -17.96
C LEU A 50 15.08 13.83 -17.59
N THR A 51 14.14 12.89 -17.69
CA THR A 51 12.71 13.19 -17.58
C THR A 51 12.04 12.37 -16.50
N HIS A 52 11.02 12.96 -15.85
CA HIS A 52 10.13 12.25 -14.93
C HIS A 52 8.68 12.41 -15.42
N MET A 53 8.38 11.81 -16.56
CA MET A 53 7.08 11.86 -17.21
C MET A 53 6.55 10.44 -17.46
N ARG A 54 5.26 10.33 -17.81
CA ARG A 54 4.71 9.09 -18.35
C ARG A 54 5.32 8.78 -19.71
N GLU A 55 5.47 7.51 -20.04
CA GLU A 55 6.09 7.04 -21.29
C GLU A 55 5.58 7.76 -22.54
N PRO A 56 4.24 7.94 -22.77
CA PRO A 56 3.75 8.64 -23.96
C PRO A 56 4.29 10.08 -24.10
N ASN A 57 4.65 10.72 -22.99
CA ASN A 57 5.21 12.07 -23.02
C ASN A 57 6.70 12.10 -23.37
N ASP A 58 7.44 11.07 -22.92
CA ASP A 58 8.84 10.89 -23.33
C ASP A 58 8.93 10.59 -24.84
N LEU A 59 8.04 9.74 -25.35
CA LEU A 59 7.93 9.46 -26.79
C LEU A 59 7.58 10.73 -27.57
N LYS A 60 6.59 11.50 -27.08
CA LYS A 60 6.20 12.78 -27.69
C LYS A 60 7.33 13.82 -27.69
N LEU A 61 8.19 13.85 -26.64
CA LEU A 61 9.37 14.70 -26.62
C LEU A 61 10.31 14.35 -27.78
N ALA A 62 10.60 13.06 -28.00
CA ALA A 62 11.42 12.59 -29.11
C ALA A 62 10.78 12.87 -30.49
N GLU A 63 9.44 12.74 -30.60
CA GLU A 63 8.71 12.99 -31.84
C GLU A 63 8.70 14.48 -32.24
N LYS A 64 8.56 15.38 -31.25
CA LYS A 64 8.35 16.81 -31.49
C LYS A 64 9.62 17.62 -31.52
N THR A 65 10.76 17.05 -31.18
CA THR A 65 12.05 17.72 -31.29
C THR A 65 12.71 17.41 -32.64
N PRO A 66 13.43 18.38 -33.25
CA PRO A 66 14.19 18.13 -34.48
C PRO A 66 15.18 16.96 -34.30
N PRO A 67 15.37 16.11 -35.32
CA PRO A 67 16.38 15.06 -35.31
C PRO A 67 17.77 15.60 -34.94
N GLY A 68 18.47 14.93 -34.01
CA GLY A 68 19.82 15.35 -33.55
C GLY A 68 19.81 16.46 -32.50
N LEU A 69 18.68 17.02 -32.12
CA LEU A 69 18.61 18.00 -31.03
C LEU A 69 18.93 17.34 -29.69
N ILE A 70 18.25 16.23 -29.38
CA ILE A 70 18.47 15.40 -28.21
C ILE A 70 19.12 14.09 -28.68
N ASP A 71 20.14 13.63 -27.98
CA ASP A 71 20.84 12.38 -28.33
C ASP A 71 20.24 11.19 -27.60
N LEU A 72 19.77 11.37 -26.35
CA LEU A 72 19.23 10.30 -25.49
C LEU A 72 18.20 10.87 -24.52
N ILE A 73 17.10 10.16 -24.30
CA ILE A 73 16.10 10.45 -23.27
C ILE A 73 16.12 9.35 -22.22
N LEU A 74 16.30 9.72 -20.95
CA LEU A 74 16.24 8.84 -19.79
C LEU A 74 15.00 9.19 -18.97
N GLY A 75 13.96 8.36 -19.12
CA GLY A 75 12.65 8.55 -18.51
C GLY A 75 12.48 7.81 -17.18
N GLY A 76 11.47 8.21 -16.42
CA GLY A 76 11.08 7.62 -15.15
C GLY A 76 9.56 7.50 -14.99
N HIS A 77 9.05 7.58 -13.75
CA HIS A 77 7.64 7.64 -13.34
C HIS A 77 6.85 6.32 -13.40
N ASP A 78 6.81 5.61 -14.55
CA ASP A 78 5.87 4.46 -14.74
C ASP A 78 6.37 3.14 -14.14
N HIS A 79 7.58 3.12 -13.57
CA HIS A 79 8.15 2.00 -12.83
C HIS A 79 8.31 0.68 -13.62
N PHE A 80 8.40 0.74 -14.95
CA PHE A 80 8.70 -0.42 -15.80
C PHE A 80 9.89 -0.14 -16.71
N TYR A 81 10.52 -1.21 -17.18
CA TYR A 81 11.61 -1.12 -18.15
C TYR A 81 11.05 -1.03 -19.56
N ALA A 82 11.48 0.00 -20.32
CA ALA A 82 11.18 0.13 -21.73
C ALA A 82 12.36 0.78 -22.48
N HIS A 83 12.52 0.43 -23.74
CA HIS A 83 13.49 1.03 -24.61
C HIS A 83 12.87 1.19 -26.01
N HIS A 84 12.67 2.41 -26.44
CA HIS A 84 12.14 2.76 -27.75
C HIS A 84 13.17 3.58 -28.54
N ILE A 85 13.04 3.60 -29.84
CA ILE A 85 13.79 4.48 -30.73
C ILE A 85 12.77 5.28 -31.54
N VAL A 86 12.76 6.59 -31.35
CA VAL A 86 11.85 7.55 -31.99
C VAL A 86 12.68 8.66 -32.61
N ASN A 87 12.53 8.92 -33.90
CA ASN A 87 13.34 9.89 -34.64
C ASN A 87 14.86 9.73 -34.43
N ASN A 88 15.36 8.49 -34.37
CA ASN A 88 16.74 8.13 -34.02
C ASN A 88 17.19 8.52 -32.61
N VAL A 89 16.28 8.91 -31.72
CA VAL A 89 16.54 9.17 -30.30
C VAL A 89 16.17 7.93 -29.50
N HIS A 90 17.10 7.46 -28.68
CA HIS A 90 16.81 6.38 -27.73
C HIS A 90 16.02 6.96 -26.55
N VAL A 91 14.83 6.39 -26.30
CA VAL A 91 13.99 6.70 -25.15
C VAL A 91 14.04 5.50 -24.20
N LEU A 92 14.75 5.64 -23.10
CA LEU A 92 15.10 4.56 -22.20
C LEU A 92 14.49 4.78 -20.80
N ARG A 93 13.89 3.75 -20.25
CA ARG A 93 13.36 3.68 -18.89
C ARG A 93 13.93 2.45 -18.21
N SER A 94 14.61 2.62 -17.09
CA SER A 94 15.34 1.52 -16.43
C SER A 94 14.55 0.85 -15.30
N GLY A 95 13.22 0.96 -15.29
CA GLY A 95 12.38 0.34 -14.27
C GLY A 95 12.33 1.12 -12.97
N THR A 96 12.31 0.40 -11.85
CA THR A 96 12.17 0.98 -10.50
C THR A 96 12.94 0.16 -9.46
N ASP A 97 13.18 0.77 -8.28
CA ASP A 97 13.72 0.09 -7.08
C ASP A 97 15.03 -0.65 -7.32
N PHE A 98 15.85 -0.15 -8.23
CA PHE A 98 17.12 -0.78 -8.63
C PHE A 98 16.99 -2.23 -9.14
N LYS A 99 15.80 -2.66 -9.59
CA LYS A 99 15.57 -4.00 -10.12
C LYS A 99 16.26 -4.20 -11.47
N GLN A 100 16.40 -3.14 -12.25
CA GLN A 100 17.09 -3.11 -13.53
C GLN A 100 18.14 -2.00 -13.55
N LEU A 101 19.23 -2.27 -14.26
CA LEU A 101 20.27 -1.31 -14.61
C LEU A 101 20.42 -1.27 -16.12
N SER A 102 20.51 -0.08 -16.71
CA SER A 102 20.91 0.09 -18.09
C SER A 102 22.36 0.59 -18.14
N TYR A 103 23.23 -0.21 -18.72
CA TYR A 103 24.61 0.18 -19.02
C TYR A 103 24.64 0.74 -20.45
N ILE A 104 25.12 1.98 -20.59
CA ILE A 104 25.08 2.74 -21.85
C ILE A 104 26.51 3.08 -22.26
N GLU A 105 26.93 2.60 -23.41
CA GLU A 105 28.16 2.99 -24.08
C GLU A 105 27.83 3.94 -25.23
N ALA A 106 28.47 5.11 -25.26
CA ALA A 106 28.32 6.08 -26.32
C ALA A 106 29.59 6.15 -27.16
N GLY A 107 29.45 5.88 -28.44
CA GLY A 107 30.53 6.02 -29.44
C GLY A 107 30.20 7.11 -30.46
N ARG A 108 31.23 7.84 -30.97
CA ARG A 108 30.97 8.73 -32.10
C ARG A 108 30.68 7.92 -33.35
N LYS A 109 29.71 8.33 -34.13
CA LYS A 109 29.46 7.73 -35.45
C LYS A 109 30.69 7.80 -36.34
N PRO A 110 30.88 6.81 -37.22
CA PRO A 110 32.02 6.81 -38.16
C PRO A 110 32.13 8.12 -38.96
N SER A 111 33.35 8.45 -39.39
CA SER A 111 33.70 9.68 -40.08
C SER A 111 32.72 10.02 -41.21
N GLY A 112 32.10 11.22 -41.14
CA GLY A 112 31.14 11.72 -42.13
C GLY A 112 29.67 11.78 -41.63
N ASN A 113 29.31 11.09 -40.54
CA ASN A 113 27.96 11.18 -39.96
C ASN A 113 28.01 11.90 -38.61
N PRO A 114 27.24 12.98 -38.41
CA PRO A 114 27.16 13.64 -37.11
C PRO A 114 26.37 12.79 -36.14
N GLY A 115 26.75 12.84 -34.85
CA GLY A 115 26.01 12.24 -33.76
C GLY A 115 26.70 11.06 -33.09
N TRP A 116 25.93 10.33 -32.29
CA TRP A 116 26.39 9.27 -31.41
C TRP A 116 25.68 7.95 -31.71
N ASP A 117 26.41 6.86 -31.56
CA ASP A 117 25.85 5.49 -31.49
C ASP A 117 25.81 5.07 -30.02
N PHE A 118 24.70 4.47 -29.60
CA PHE A 118 24.50 3.99 -28.24
C PHE A 118 24.36 2.48 -28.24
N ASN A 119 25.22 1.80 -27.49
CA ASN A 119 25.03 0.41 -27.11
C ASN A 119 24.42 0.36 -25.72
N ILE A 120 23.16 -0.11 -25.63
CA ILE A 120 22.38 -0.10 -24.39
C ILE A 120 22.17 -1.54 -23.94
N ILE A 121 22.76 -1.91 -22.81
CA ILE A 121 22.73 -3.25 -22.24
C ILE A 121 21.90 -3.23 -20.98
N ARG A 122 20.77 -3.94 -20.99
CA ARG A 122 19.96 -4.17 -19.79
C ARG A 122 20.63 -5.19 -18.88
N ARG A 123 20.66 -4.93 -17.58
CA ARG A 123 21.04 -5.85 -16.51
C ARG A 123 19.94 -5.95 -15.48
N ASP A 124 19.41 -7.15 -15.26
CA ASP A 124 18.51 -7.41 -14.16
C ASP A 124 19.33 -7.65 -12.89
N ILE A 125 19.01 -6.93 -11.83
CA ILE A 125 19.69 -7.02 -10.53
C ILE A 125 19.08 -8.17 -9.75
N THR A 126 19.84 -9.23 -9.58
CA THR A 126 19.41 -10.46 -8.92
C THR A 126 20.29 -10.77 -7.73
N ARG A 127 19.85 -11.67 -6.86
CA ARG A 127 20.61 -12.12 -5.68
C ARG A 127 21.95 -12.81 -6.02
N SER A 128 22.17 -13.18 -7.27
CA SER A 128 23.42 -13.76 -7.72
C SER A 128 24.54 -12.72 -7.93
N ILE A 129 24.19 -11.42 -7.96
CA ILE A 129 25.17 -10.35 -8.07
C ILE A 129 25.79 -10.13 -6.69
N PRO A 130 27.12 -10.20 -6.53
CA PRO A 130 27.77 -9.97 -5.26
C PRO A 130 27.49 -8.54 -4.74
N GLU A 131 27.18 -8.43 -3.45
CA GLU A 131 27.03 -7.15 -2.79
C GLU A 131 28.40 -6.48 -2.57
N ASN A 132 28.45 -5.17 -2.67
CA ASN A 132 29.66 -4.41 -2.34
C ASN A 132 29.79 -4.29 -0.81
N PRO A 133 30.84 -4.86 -0.19
CA PRO A 133 30.97 -4.90 1.26
C PRO A 133 30.96 -3.53 1.94
N ALA A 134 31.59 -2.51 1.32
CA ALA A 134 31.64 -1.17 1.90
C ALA A 134 30.25 -0.50 1.87
N THR A 135 29.44 -0.77 0.83
CA THR A 135 28.05 -0.27 0.74
C THR A 135 27.17 -0.98 1.77
N VAL A 136 27.32 -2.29 1.96
CA VAL A 136 26.62 -3.05 3.01
C VAL A 136 26.91 -2.47 4.40
N GLU A 137 28.20 -2.26 4.72
CA GLU A 137 28.60 -1.65 6.00
C GLU A 137 28.01 -0.26 6.20
N LEU A 138 28.02 0.58 5.16
CA LEU A 138 27.40 1.91 5.21
C LEU A 138 25.90 1.84 5.47
N VAL A 139 25.17 0.97 4.75
CA VAL A 139 23.73 0.76 4.93
C VAL A 139 23.44 0.24 6.33
N ASP A 140 24.18 -0.76 6.82
CA ASP A 140 24.00 -1.30 8.17
C ASP A 140 24.25 -0.23 9.24
N LYS A 141 25.28 0.59 9.09
CA LYS A 141 25.56 1.71 10.01
C LYS A 141 24.42 2.73 10.04
N LEU A 142 23.86 3.08 8.87
CA LEU A 142 22.78 4.07 8.77
C LEU A 142 21.43 3.51 9.25
N THR A 143 21.19 2.22 9.06
CA THR A 143 19.89 1.59 9.35
C THR A 143 19.84 0.83 10.67
N SER A 144 20.97 0.63 11.34
CA SER A 144 21.07 -0.21 12.57
C SER A 144 20.06 0.18 13.65
N GLY A 145 19.87 1.48 13.90
CA GLY A 145 18.90 1.98 14.89
C GLY A 145 17.44 1.76 14.48
N LEU A 146 17.15 1.68 13.18
CA LEU A 146 15.81 1.46 12.64
C LEU A 146 15.52 -0.02 12.40
N LYS A 147 16.53 -0.83 12.09
CA LYS A 147 16.41 -2.24 11.72
C LYS A 147 15.63 -3.03 12.77
N TYR A 148 15.98 -2.86 14.05
CA TYR A 148 15.28 -3.51 15.15
C TYR A 148 13.77 -3.12 15.22
N LYS A 149 13.45 -1.84 15.00
CA LYS A 149 12.05 -1.38 14.99
C LYS A 149 11.29 -1.90 13.78
N LEU A 150 11.93 -1.90 12.61
CA LEU A 150 11.33 -2.31 11.35
C LEU A 150 11.12 -3.84 11.24
N GLU A 151 11.96 -4.63 11.89
CA GLU A 151 11.83 -6.09 11.94
C GLU A 151 10.85 -6.58 13.01
N LYS A 152 10.19 -5.66 13.74
CA LYS A 152 9.19 -6.03 14.75
C LYS A 152 8.01 -6.75 14.10
N PRO A 153 7.67 -7.97 14.55
CA PRO A 153 6.47 -8.67 14.10
C PRO A 153 5.20 -7.91 14.50
N ILE A 154 4.34 -7.64 13.54
CA ILE A 154 3.06 -6.95 13.78
C ILE A 154 1.85 -7.84 13.60
N GLY A 155 1.95 -8.85 12.74
CA GLY A 155 0.83 -9.74 12.41
C GLY A 155 1.27 -11.00 11.71
N TYR A 156 0.29 -11.75 11.24
CA TYR A 156 0.48 -13.01 10.52
C TYR A 156 -0.57 -13.12 9.42
N THR A 157 -0.18 -13.69 8.29
CA THR A 157 -1.12 -14.08 7.23
C THR A 157 -1.01 -15.58 6.94
N ALA A 158 -2.14 -16.25 6.86
CA ALA A 158 -2.22 -17.67 6.49
C ALA A 158 -2.18 -17.89 4.97
N VAL A 159 -2.29 -16.82 4.19
CA VAL A 159 -2.36 -16.84 2.72
C VAL A 159 -1.37 -15.86 2.13
N PRO A 160 -0.90 -16.09 0.88
CA PRO A 160 -0.09 -15.08 0.21
C PRO A 160 -0.91 -13.82 -0.05
N LEU A 161 -0.34 -12.63 0.21
CA LEU A 161 -0.95 -11.34 -0.07
C LEU A 161 -0.32 -10.74 -1.31
N ASP A 162 -1.12 -10.53 -2.35
CA ASP A 162 -0.63 -10.04 -3.64
C ASP A 162 -0.68 -8.50 -3.72
N ALA A 163 0.51 -7.89 -3.71
CA ALA A 163 0.71 -6.45 -3.85
C ALA A 163 1.36 -6.05 -5.18
N ARG A 164 1.52 -6.97 -6.12
CA ARG A 164 2.18 -6.70 -7.41
C ARG A 164 1.39 -5.68 -8.22
N PHE A 165 2.08 -4.75 -8.85
CA PHE A 165 1.47 -3.73 -9.70
C PHE A 165 0.64 -4.34 -10.83
N THR A 166 1.12 -5.45 -11.41
CA THR A 166 0.40 -6.19 -12.45
C THR A 166 -0.93 -6.77 -11.99
N THR A 167 -1.13 -6.94 -10.68
CA THR A 167 -2.39 -7.39 -10.10
C THR A 167 -3.21 -6.20 -9.60
N VAL A 168 -2.67 -5.41 -8.66
CA VAL A 168 -3.47 -4.38 -7.96
C VAL A 168 -3.93 -3.26 -8.88
N ARG A 169 -3.25 -3.02 -10.01
CA ARG A 169 -3.59 -1.96 -10.97
C ARG A 169 -4.48 -2.38 -12.12
N THR A 170 -4.87 -3.66 -12.19
CA THR A 170 -5.72 -4.18 -13.28
C THR A 170 -6.88 -5.03 -12.80
N ARG A 171 -6.84 -5.51 -11.57
CA ARG A 171 -7.86 -6.39 -11.00
C ARG A 171 -7.86 -6.35 -9.48
N GLU A 172 -8.88 -6.93 -8.92
CA GLU A 172 -9.02 -7.17 -7.49
C GLU A 172 -7.84 -7.96 -6.92
N SER A 173 -7.36 -7.56 -5.74
CA SER A 173 -6.36 -8.30 -4.97
C SER A 173 -6.83 -8.55 -3.54
N ASN A 174 -6.41 -9.67 -2.96
CA ASN A 174 -6.73 -9.98 -1.58
C ASN A 174 -6.14 -8.98 -0.58
N LEU A 175 -4.95 -8.43 -0.87
CA LEU A 175 -4.37 -7.34 -0.08
C LEU A 175 -5.20 -6.06 -0.20
N GLY A 176 -5.62 -5.69 -1.42
CA GLY A 176 -6.46 -4.52 -1.66
C GLY A 176 -7.78 -4.62 -0.91
N ASN A 177 -8.46 -5.76 -1.02
CA ASN A 177 -9.70 -6.04 -0.30
C ASN A 177 -9.51 -5.95 1.21
N PHE A 178 -8.47 -6.61 1.74
CA PHE A 178 -8.16 -6.59 3.16
C PHE A 178 -8.00 -5.16 3.70
N VAL A 179 -7.22 -4.33 3.00
CA VAL A 179 -6.98 -2.95 3.42
C VAL A 179 -8.24 -2.10 3.31
N CYS A 180 -8.99 -2.22 2.22
CA CYS A 180 -10.26 -1.50 2.05
C CYS A 180 -11.30 -1.93 3.10
N ASP A 181 -11.35 -3.23 3.47
CA ASP A 181 -12.19 -3.70 4.56
C ASP A 181 -11.79 -3.05 5.89
N LEU A 182 -10.49 -2.97 6.18
CA LEU A 182 -10.01 -2.30 7.39
C LEU A 182 -10.37 -0.82 7.41
N MET A 183 -10.23 -0.11 6.29
CA MET A 183 -10.62 1.30 6.18
C MET A 183 -12.12 1.47 6.44
N ARG A 184 -12.95 0.67 5.77
CA ARG A 184 -14.41 0.70 5.91
C ARG A 184 -14.84 0.42 7.36
N PHE A 185 -14.33 -0.65 7.94
CA PHE A 185 -14.69 -1.06 9.29
C PHE A 185 -14.18 -0.10 10.36
N HIS A 186 -12.97 0.43 10.19
CA HIS A 186 -12.41 1.39 11.14
C HIS A 186 -13.31 2.60 11.32
N HIS A 187 -13.87 3.09 10.22
CA HIS A 187 -14.70 4.28 10.19
C HIS A 187 -16.21 3.99 10.19
N ASN A 188 -16.63 2.73 10.18
CA ASN A 188 -18.03 2.31 10.07
C ASN A 188 -18.72 2.94 8.86
N ALA A 189 -18.03 3.00 7.72
CA ALA A 189 -18.55 3.54 6.47
C ALA A 189 -19.39 2.49 5.72
N ASP A 190 -20.29 2.95 4.84
CA ASP A 190 -21.09 2.06 3.97
C ASP A 190 -20.19 1.28 3.03
N CYS A 191 -19.18 1.94 2.46
CA CYS A 191 -18.25 1.33 1.53
C CYS A 191 -16.85 1.99 1.63
N ALA A 192 -15.87 1.38 0.97
CA ALA A 192 -14.54 1.97 0.82
C ALA A 192 -14.01 1.82 -0.60
N LEU A 193 -13.24 2.80 -1.04
CA LEU A 193 -12.59 2.84 -2.34
C LEU A 193 -11.20 3.46 -2.19
N MET A 194 -10.17 2.77 -2.68
CA MET A 194 -8.78 3.19 -2.59
C MET A 194 -8.09 3.00 -3.94
N ALA A 195 -7.47 4.06 -4.45
CA ALA A 195 -6.62 3.98 -5.64
C ALA A 195 -5.45 3.02 -5.41
N SER A 196 -5.24 2.08 -6.32
CA SER A 196 -4.20 1.04 -6.20
C SER A 196 -2.78 1.58 -6.20
N GLY A 197 -2.57 2.81 -6.69
CA GLY A 197 -1.31 3.54 -6.57
C GLY A 197 -0.84 3.75 -5.13
N THR A 198 -1.73 3.56 -4.16
CA THR A 198 -1.43 3.53 -2.73
C THR A 198 -0.57 2.32 -2.34
N ILE A 199 -0.72 1.19 -3.04
CA ILE A 199 -0.01 -0.07 -2.78
C ILE A 199 1.32 -0.06 -3.52
N ARG A 200 2.44 -0.04 -2.79
CA ARG A 200 3.80 0.10 -3.32
C ARG A 200 4.69 -1.14 -3.12
N GLY A 201 4.12 -2.23 -2.55
CA GLY A 201 4.88 -3.44 -2.25
C GLY A 201 5.46 -4.15 -3.46
N ASP A 202 4.77 -4.13 -4.59
CA ASP A 202 5.14 -4.77 -5.87
C ASP A 202 5.72 -6.19 -5.73
N GLN A 203 5.16 -6.95 -4.80
CA GLN A 203 5.56 -8.34 -4.51
C GLN A 203 4.39 -9.13 -3.94
N ILE A 204 4.59 -10.42 -3.81
CA ILE A 204 3.71 -11.29 -3.02
C ILE A 204 4.33 -11.46 -1.65
N TYR A 205 3.62 -11.04 -0.60
CA TYR A 205 3.98 -11.38 0.77
C TYR A 205 3.57 -12.81 1.06
N PRO A 206 4.51 -13.72 1.36
CA PRO A 206 4.19 -15.12 1.57
C PRO A 206 3.38 -15.33 2.86
N PRO A 207 2.71 -16.49 3.01
CA PRO A 207 2.16 -16.89 4.30
C PRO A 207 3.24 -16.84 5.40
N GLY A 208 2.87 -16.34 6.56
CA GLY A 208 3.80 -16.20 7.67
C GLY A 208 3.70 -14.87 8.40
N VAL A 209 4.77 -14.51 9.11
CA VAL A 209 4.85 -13.30 9.92
C VAL A 209 4.96 -12.06 9.03
N LEU A 210 4.11 -11.07 9.32
CA LEU A 210 4.19 -9.73 8.74
C LEU A 210 4.98 -8.82 9.68
N LEU A 211 5.99 -8.17 9.14
CA LEU A 211 6.85 -7.24 9.87
C LEU A 211 6.39 -5.80 9.68
N LEU A 212 6.81 -4.92 10.58
CA LEU A 212 6.50 -3.49 10.45
C LEU A 212 7.03 -2.92 9.13
N LYS A 213 8.22 -3.34 8.68
CA LYS A 213 8.80 -2.92 7.40
C LYS A 213 7.92 -3.29 6.20
N ASP A 214 7.24 -4.44 6.24
CA ASP A 214 6.38 -4.89 5.14
C ASP A 214 5.21 -3.94 4.95
N VAL A 215 4.59 -3.50 6.06
CA VAL A 215 3.49 -2.54 6.02
C VAL A 215 3.97 -1.16 5.59
N MET A 216 5.10 -0.68 6.13
CA MET A 216 5.62 0.64 5.77
C MET A 216 6.10 0.72 4.31
N ASN A 217 6.72 -0.34 3.81
CA ASN A 217 7.13 -0.41 2.40
C ASN A 217 5.91 -0.53 1.47
N CYS A 218 4.87 -1.25 1.89
CA CYS A 218 3.66 -1.41 1.10
C CYS A 218 2.81 -0.13 1.07
N PHE A 219 2.79 0.64 2.17
CA PHE A 219 2.01 1.87 2.34
C PHE A 219 2.88 3.02 2.85
N PRO A 220 3.82 3.52 2.03
CA PRO A 220 4.79 4.52 2.47
C PRO A 220 4.24 5.95 2.59
N PHE A 221 3.04 6.20 2.10
CA PHE A 221 2.47 7.55 2.06
C PHE A 221 1.84 7.96 3.38
N GLU A 222 2.16 9.16 3.83
CA GLU A 222 1.56 9.83 4.99
C GLU A 222 0.24 10.53 4.64
N ASP A 223 -0.60 9.90 3.83
CA ASP A 223 -1.89 10.41 3.41
C ASP A 223 -2.98 9.65 4.17
N PRO A 224 -3.78 10.33 5.01
CA PRO A 224 -4.71 9.67 5.92
C PRO A 224 -5.95 9.13 5.20
N VAL A 225 -6.61 8.20 5.85
CA VAL A 225 -7.96 7.76 5.49
C VAL A 225 -8.94 8.79 5.99
N ILE A 226 -9.78 9.28 5.09
CA ILE A 226 -10.90 10.21 5.35
C ILE A 226 -12.22 9.50 5.15
N VAL A 227 -13.31 10.09 5.65
CA VAL A 227 -14.67 9.65 5.35
C VAL A 227 -15.44 10.81 4.76
N ILE A 228 -16.00 10.57 3.60
CA ILE A 228 -16.80 11.57 2.89
C ILE A 228 -18.23 11.07 2.68
N ARG A 229 -19.18 11.99 2.65
CA ARG A 229 -20.56 11.71 2.21
C ARG A 229 -20.71 12.14 0.75
N VAL A 230 -21.10 11.20 -0.08
CA VAL A 230 -21.26 11.42 -1.53
C VAL A 230 -22.51 10.76 -2.05
N LYS A 231 -23.06 11.27 -3.15
CA LYS A 231 -24.13 10.61 -3.90
C LYS A 231 -23.62 9.34 -4.58
N GLY A 232 -24.50 8.35 -4.77
CA GLY A 232 -24.15 7.16 -5.54
C GLY A 232 -23.64 7.48 -6.95
N LYS A 233 -24.13 8.55 -7.57
CA LYS A 233 -23.60 9.05 -8.85
C LYS A 233 -22.09 9.34 -8.76
N ALA A 234 -21.60 9.96 -7.69
CA ALA A 234 -20.17 10.24 -7.52
C ALA A 234 -19.34 8.97 -7.35
N ILE A 235 -19.89 7.93 -6.70
CA ILE A 235 -19.27 6.61 -6.61
C ILE A 235 -19.19 5.97 -8.00
N TRP A 236 -20.25 6.04 -8.79
CA TRP A 236 -20.26 5.54 -10.18
C TRP A 236 -19.18 6.21 -11.02
N GLU A 237 -19.11 7.54 -11.01
CA GLU A 237 -18.11 8.32 -11.73
C GLU A 237 -16.68 7.98 -11.27
N ALA A 238 -16.48 7.74 -9.97
CA ALA A 238 -15.21 7.28 -9.43
C ALA A 238 -14.83 5.89 -9.95
N LEU A 239 -15.79 4.96 -10.09
CA LEU A 239 -15.56 3.65 -10.67
C LEU A 239 -15.24 3.74 -12.17
N GLU A 240 -15.92 4.60 -12.92
CA GLU A 240 -15.59 4.87 -14.34
C GLU A 240 -14.18 5.42 -14.49
N ASN A 241 -13.79 6.42 -13.68
CA ASN A 241 -12.43 6.94 -13.68
C ASN A 241 -11.40 5.83 -13.35
N SER A 242 -11.74 4.94 -12.42
CA SER A 242 -10.81 3.87 -11.98
C SER A 242 -10.46 2.89 -13.11
N VAL A 243 -11.38 2.63 -14.02
CA VAL A 243 -11.20 1.69 -15.15
C VAL A 243 -10.93 2.38 -16.49
N SER A 244 -10.86 3.72 -16.50
CA SER A 244 -10.76 4.53 -17.73
C SER A 244 -9.52 4.23 -18.57
N THR A 245 -8.44 3.78 -17.95
CA THR A 245 -7.15 3.54 -18.62
C THR A 245 -6.76 2.05 -18.71
N VAL A 246 -7.60 1.15 -18.17
CA VAL A 246 -7.34 -0.29 -18.26
C VAL A 246 -7.19 -0.71 -19.74
N PRO A 247 -6.16 -1.48 -20.13
CA PRO A 247 -5.28 -2.30 -19.31
C PRO A 247 -3.95 -1.63 -18.84
N ALA A 248 -3.79 -0.32 -19.01
CA ALA A 248 -2.60 0.38 -18.53
C ALA A 248 -2.43 0.23 -17.01
N LEU A 249 -1.20 0.00 -16.55
CA LEU A 249 -0.87 -0.21 -15.13
C LEU A 249 -0.86 1.10 -14.33
N GLU A 250 -1.96 1.86 -14.39
CA GLU A 250 -2.07 3.13 -13.68
C GLU A 250 -2.59 2.99 -12.26
N GLY A 251 -2.18 3.92 -11.40
CA GLY A 251 -2.53 3.93 -9.99
C GLY A 251 -4.01 4.16 -9.70
N ARG A 252 -4.78 4.71 -10.66
CA ARG A 252 -6.20 5.01 -10.50
C ARG A 252 -7.10 3.78 -10.40
N PHE A 253 -6.69 2.60 -10.85
CA PHE A 253 -7.51 1.39 -10.67
C PHE A 253 -7.86 1.22 -9.19
N SER A 254 -9.14 1.00 -8.89
CA SER A 254 -9.61 1.00 -7.50
C SER A 254 -9.65 -0.39 -6.89
N GLN A 255 -9.13 -0.49 -5.67
CA GLN A 255 -9.43 -1.58 -4.74
C GLN A 255 -10.58 -1.13 -3.84
N VAL A 256 -11.52 -2.02 -3.53
CA VAL A 256 -12.80 -1.63 -2.92
C VAL A 256 -13.20 -2.53 -1.75
N SER A 257 -14.11 -2.04 -0.90
CA SER A 257 -14.81 -2.82 0.11
C SER A 257 -16.30 -2.51 0.10
N ASN A 258 -17.12 -3.54 0.15
CA ASN A 258 -18.58 -3.49 0.07
C ASN A 258 -19.11 -2.84 -1.22
N ILE A 259 -18.28 -2.75 -2.25
CA ILE A 259 -18.64 -2.38 -3.61
C ILE A 259 -18.45 -3.60 -4.49
N LYS A 260 -19.45 -3.97 -5.26
CA LYS A 260 -19.36 -4.99 -6.31
C LYS A 260 -19.67 -4.30 -7.64
N PHE A 261 -18.80 -4.45 -8.62
CA PHE A 261 -19.04 -3.86 -9.94
C PHE A 261 -18.44 -4.71 -11.05
N ALA A 262 -19.00 -4.59 -12.22
CA ALA A 262 -18.44 -5.16 -13.45
C ALA A 262 -18.18 -4.06 -14.46
N TYR A 263 -17.12 -4.25 -15.25
CA TYR A 263 -16.76 -3.32 -16.31
C TYR A 263 -16.28 -4.06 -17.57
N SER A 264 -16.29 -3.36 -18.70
CA SER A 264 -15.74 -3.84 -19.96
C SER A 264 -14.66 -2.88 -20.47
N ALA A 265 -13.41 -3.37 -20.58
CA ALA A 265 -12.31 -2.60 -21.13
C ALA A 265 -12.46 -2.30 -22.64
N ASN A 266 -13.38 -3.02 -23.33
CA ASN A 266 -13.67 -2.83 -24.76
C ASN A 266 -14.56 -1.60 -25.04
N LEU A 267 -15.20 -1.08 -23.99
CA LEU A 267 -16.01 0.14 -24.10
C LEU A 267 -15.14 1.39 -23.94
N PRO A 268 -15.58 2.53 -24.52
CA PRO A 268 -14.86 3.78 -24.35
C PRO A 268 -14.82 4.21 -22.87
N PRO A 269 -13.81 5.00 -22.44
CA PRO A 269 -13.82 5.62 -21.13
C PRO A 269 -15.14 6.33 -20.83
N ASP A 270 -15.53 6.41 -19.56
CA ASP A 270 -16.78 6.95 -19.05
C ASP A 270 -18.05 6.15 -19.43
N SER A 271 -17.88 4.95 -20.00
CA SER A 271 -18.96 4.02 -20.33
C SER A 271 -18.55 2.56 -20.08
N ARG A 272 -17.54 2.33 -19.27
CA ARG A 272 -16.96 1.00 -19.02
C ARG A 272 -17.65 0.22 -17.93
N VAL A 273 -18.21 0.90 -16.92
CA VAL A 273 -18.92 0.26 -15.81
C VAL A 273 -20.29 -0.21 -16.28
N LEU A 274 -20.54 -1.50 -16.13
CA LEU A 274 -21.80 -2.13 -16.59
C LEU A 274 -22.86 -2.11 -15.49
N TRP A 275 -22.45 -2.35 -14.26
CA TRP A 275 -23.30 -2.29 -13.07
C TRP A 275 -22.45 -2.13 -11.82
N ALA A 276 -23.03 -1.58 -10.76
CA ALA A 276 -22.42 -1.48 -9.43
C ALA A 276 -23.45 -1.73 -8.33
N HIS A 277 -23.02 -2.36 -7.24
CA HIS A 277 -23.79 -2.62 -6.03
C HIS A 277 -23.04 -2.13 -4.81
N ILE A 278 -23.77 -1.69 -3.79
CA ILE A 278 -23.26 -1.47 -2.43
C ILE A 278 -23.85 -2.56 -1.54
N GLY A 279 -22.99 -3.43 -1.03
CA GLY A 279 -23.45 -4.67 -0.41
C GLY A 279 -24.15 -5.57 -1.42
N ASP A 280 -25.41 -5.91 -1.13
CA ASP A 280 -26.24 -6.76 -1.99
C ASP A 280 -27.30 -5.98 -2.77
N THR A 281 -27.32 -4.63 -2.67
CA THR A 281 -28.28 -3.78 -3.35
C THR A 281 -27.64 -3.01 -4.51
N PRO A 282 -28.35 -2.83 -5.64
CA PRO A 282 -27.88 -1.96 -6.71
C PRO A 282 -27.54 -0.57 -6.20
N LEU A 283 -26.50 0.04 -6.74
CA LEU A 283 -26.10 1.40 -6.41
C LEU A 283 -27.21 2.38 -6.80
N ASP A 284 -27.79 3.07 -5.83
CA ASP A 284 -28.77 4.13 -6.05
C ASP A 284 -28.02 5.46 -6.27
N MET A 285 -28.14 6.01 -7.48
CA MET A 285 -27.45 7.21 -7.91
C MET A 285 -27.81 8.46 -7.08
N GLY A 286 -29.03 8.51 -6.55
CA GLY A 286 -29.54 9.65 -5.76
C GLY A 286 -29.29 9.55 -4.27
N ARG A 287 -29.01 8.36 -3.77
CA ARG A 287 -28.78 8.11 -2.33
C ARG A 287 -27.42 8.64 -1.88
N ASP A 288 -27.37 9.12 -0.64
CA ASP A 288 -26.12 9.44 0.05
C ASP A 288 -25.48 8.19 0.65
N TYR A 289 -24.18 8.05 0.45
CA TYR A 289 -23.36 7.01 1.03
C TYR A 289 -22.18 7.60 1.79
N THR A 290 -21.80 6.97 2.88
CA THR A 290 -20.55 7.23 3.57
C THR A 290 -19.45 6.38 2.94
N LEU A 291 -18.45 7.04 2.36
CA LEU A 291 -17.33 6.42 1.67
C LEU A 291 -16.03 6.67 2.44
N ALA A 292 -15.37 5.58 2.86
CA ALA A 292 -14.00 5.66 3.37
C ALA A 292 -13.03 5.66 2.18
N THR A 293 -12.20 6.68 2.09
CA THR A 293 -11.19 6.81 1.04
C THR A 293 -9.95 7.52 1.59
N ARG A 294 -9.02 7.92 0.74
CA ARG A 294 -7.82 8.65 1.14
C ARG A 294 -7.96 10.14 0.86
N GLY A 295 -7.29 10.99 1.66
CA GLY A 295 -7.23 12.42 1.43
C GLY A 295 -6.79 12.79 0.02
N TYR A 296 -5.81 12.07 -0.52
CA TYR A 296 -5.36 12.18 -1.92
C TYR A 296 -6.52 12.13 -2.93
N MET A 297 -7.47 11.21 -2.75
CA MET A 297 -8.64 11.08 -3.62
C MET A 297 -9.69 12.13 -3.31
N GLY A 298 -9.83 12.52 -2.03
CA GLY A 298 -10.68 13.64 -1.61
C GLY A 298 -10.25 14.98 -2.21
N ARG A 299 -8.96 15.12 -2.57
CA ARG A 299 -8.42 16.25 -3.33
C ARG A 299 -8.52 16.08 -4.85
N GLY A 300 -9.30 15.11 -5.35
CA GLY A 300 -9.56 14.88 -6.77
C GLY A 300 -8.34 14.36 -7.57
N LYS A 301 -7.28 13.90 -6.91
CA LYS A 301 -6.07 13.41 -7.57
C LYS A 301 -6.35 12.11 -8.35
N ASP A 302 -5.48 11.78 -9.31
CA ASP A 302 -5.65 10.65 -10.25
C ASP A 302 -6.99 10.67 -11.01
N GLY A 303 -7.62 11.85 -11.16
CA GLY A 303 -8.87 12.02 -11.88
C GLY A 303 -10.14 11.75 -11.08
N PHE A 304 -10.05 11.54 -9.76
CA PHE A 304 -11.22 11.32 -8.90
C PHE A 304 -11.97 12.62 -8.56
N SER A 305 -12.26 13.43 -9.58
CA SER A 305 -12.95 14.74 -9.44
C SER A 305 -14.34 14.63 -8.81
N SER A 306 -15.02 13.50 -8.98
CA SER A 306 -16.33 13.24 -8.37
C SER A 306 -16.27 13.06 -6.85
N LEU A 307 -15.09 12.79 -6.29
CA LEU A 307 -14.86 12.65 -4.85
C LEU A 307 -14.29 13.92 -4.22
N LEU A 308 -14.10 15.00 -5.00
CA LEU A 308 -13.51 16.25 -4.54
C LEU A 308 -14.33 16.83 -3.40
N VAL A 309 -13.66 17.10 -2.27
CA VAL A 309 -14.28 17.59 -1.05
C VAL A 309 -14.66 19.07 -1.15
N LYS A 310 -15.63 19.51 -0.35
CA LYS A 310 -16.11 20.90 -0.36
C LYS A 310 -15.02 21.90 -0.02
N SER A 311 -14.11 21.55 0.89
CA SER A 311 -12.95 22.40 1.25
C SER A 311 -12.01 22.68 0.07
N GLU A 312 -11.99 21.79 -0.92
CA GLU A 312 -11.21 21.91 -2.17
C GLU A 312 -12.06 22.36 -3.38
N GLY A 313 -13.28 22.84 -3.13
CA GLY A 313 -14.18 23.34 -4.18
C GLY A 313 -15.07 22.28 -4.84
N GLY A 314 -15.12 21.07 -4.30
CA GLY A 314 -15.99 19.98 -4.77
C GLY A 314 -17.37 19.93 -4.11
N THR A 315 -18.00 18.77 -4.18
CA THR A 315 -19.35 18.53 -3.66
C THR A 315 -19.38 17.54 -2.48
N ALA A 316 -18.33 16.75 -2.27
CA ALA A 316 -18.27 15.77 -1.21
C ALA A 316 -18.19 16.43 0.16
N GLU A 317 -19.02 15.98 1.10
CA GLU A 317 -19.02 16.46 2.47
C GLU A 317 -18.04 15.62 3.32
N GLU A 318 -17.09 16.27 3.98
CA GLU A 318 -16.14 15.63 4.87
C GLU A 318 -16.80 15.28 6.20
N LEU A 319 -16.90 14.00 6.54
CA LEU A 319 -17.33 13.52 7.84
C LEU A 319 -16.14 13.27 8.78
N VAL A 320 -15.02 12.86 8.20
CA VAL A 320 -13.72 12.78 8.86
C VAL A 320 -12.72 13.45 7.91
N ALA A 321 -12.28 14.64 8.26
CA ALA A 321 -11.29 15.41 7.50
C ALA A 321 -9.88 14.85 7.68
N GLU A 322 -8.91 15.29 6.86
CA GLU A 322 -7.53 14.81 6.88
C GLU A 322 -6.85 14.95 8.24
N GLU A 323 -7.10 16.07 8.95
CA GLU A 323 -6.51 16.33 10.28
C GLU A 323 -6.94 15.29 11.33
N ASN A 324 -8.12 14.69 11.14
CA ASN A 324 -8.68 13.68 12.03
C ASN A 324 -8.56 12.26 11.45
N GLY A 325 -7.98 12.15 10.26
CA GLY A 325 -7.78 10.90 9.56
C GLY A 325 -6.64 10.07 10.16
N ILE A 326 -6.65 8.77 9.89
CA ILE A 326 -5.63 7.84 10.38
C ILE A 326 -4.96 7.17 9.17
N LEU A 327 -3.64 7.01 9.22
CA LEU A 327 -2.88 6.35 8.18
C LEU A 327 -3.27 4.86 8.06
N ILE A 328 -3.29 4.33 6.83
CA ILE A 328 -3.54 2.91 6.57
C ILE A 328 -2.61 2.02 7.38
N SER A 329 -1.32 2.36 7.44
CA SER A 329 -0.32 1.63 8.22
C SER A 329 -0.68 1.57 9.72
N MET A 330 -1.27 2.63 10.27
CA MET A 330 -1.73 2.67 11.65
C MET A 330 -2.99 1.83 11.86
N ILE A 331 -3.96 1.88 10.93
CA ILE A 331 -5.18 1.05 10.98
C ILE A 331 -4.81 -0.44 10.96
N MET A 332 -3.89 -0.84 10.07
CA MET A 332 -3.39 -2.22 10.00
C MET A 332 -2.72 -2.65 11.31
N ARG A 333 -1.86 -1.81 11.87
CA ARG A 333 -1.22 -2.08 13.16
C ARG A 333 -2.23 -2.23 14.28
N GLN A 334 -3.22 -1.34 14.37
CA GLN A 334 -4.29 -1.43 15.36
C GLN A 334 -5.09 -2.73 15.23
N TYR A 335 -5.40 -3.16 14.01
CA TYR A 335 -6.06 -4.44 13.73
C TYR A 335 -5.25 -5.61 14.29
N PHE A 336 -3.98 -5.75 13.91
CA PHE A 336 -3.13 -6.85 14.38
C PHE A 336 -2.87 -6.79 15.89
N MET A 337 -2.71 -5.61 16.47
CA MET A 337 -2.60 -5.44 17.93
C MET A 337 -3.88 -5.90 18.64
N SER A 338 -5.05 -5.62 18.06
CA SER A 338 -6.34 -6.08 18.61
C SER A 338 -6.46 -7.60 18.57
N LEU A 339 -6.04 -8.25 17.48
CA LEU A 339 -5.97 -9.71 17.41
C LEU A 339 -5.03 -10.28 18.46
N LYS A 340 -3.86 -9.70 18.67
CA LYS A 340 -2.91 -10.10 19.70
C LYS A 340 -3.51 -9.96 21.11
N ALA A 341 -4.23 -8.87 21.37
CA ALA A 341 -4.90 -8.65 22.65
C ALA A 341 -6.02 -9.67 22.89
N LEU A 342 -6.83 -9.98 21.86
CA LEU A 342 -7.86 -11.02 21.93
C LEU A 342 -7.25 -12.39 22.21
N GLY A 343 -6.14 -12.76 21.57
CA GLY A 343 -5.44 -14.02 21.84
C GLY A 343 -4.91 -14.13 23.28
N LYS A 344 -4.53 -13.01 23.91
CA LYS A 344 -4.18 -12.96 25.34
C LYS A 344 -5.39 -13.11 26.27
N TRP A 345 -6.62 -12.84 25.80
CA TRP A 345 -7.86 -12.86 26.60
C TRP A 345 -8.58 -14.21 26.59
N ARG A 346 -8.02 -15.24 25.99
CA ARG A 346 -8.57 -16.60 26.01
C ARG A 346 -8.89 -17.17 27.40
N ARG A 347 -8.37 -16.55 28.48
CA ARG A 347 -8.65 -16.92 29.87
C ARG A 347 -10.05 -16.49 30.37
N TRP A 348 -10.79 -15.70 29.56
CA TRP A 348 -12.01 -15.01 29.98
C TRP A 348 -13.30 -15.67 29.45
N GLY A 349 -13.17 -16.66 28.56
CA GLY A 349 -14.32 -17.47 28.10
C GLY A 349 -13.86 -18.69 27.33
N PRO A 350 -14.38 -19.87 27.66
CA PRO A 350 -13.93 -21.16 27.09
C PRO A 350 -14.06 -21.23 25.56
N SER A 351 -15.17 -20.78 24.99
CA SER A 351 -15.41 -20.79 23.54
C SER A 351 -14.52 -19.80 22.77
N LEU A 352 -14.33 -18.59 23.32
CA LEU A 352 -13.43 -17.59 22.76
C LEU A 352 -11.97 -18.04 22.89
N GLY A 353 -11.62 -18.68 23.99
CA GLY A 353 -10.31 -19.29 24.24
C GLY A 353 -9.99 -20.42 23.28
N LYS A 354 -10.97 -21.25 22.93
CA LYS A 354 -10.80 -22.38 22.00
C LYS A 354 -10.60 -21.89 20.56
N HIS A 355 -11.39 -20.92 20.11
CA HIS A 355 -11.27 -20.34 18.78
C HIS A 355 -9.94 -19.58 18.57
N TRP A 356 -9.64 -18.66 19.48
CA TRP A 356 -8.42 -17.83 19.37
C TRP A 356 -7.16 -18.54 19.84
N GLY A 357 -7.29 -19.61 20.65
CA GLY A 357 -6.21 -20.53 20.97
C GLY A 357 -5.69 -21.24 19.74
N GLY A 358 -6.56 -21.75 18.88
CA GLY A 358 -6.20 -22.34 17.60
C GLY A 358 -5.54 -21.32 16.65
N VAL A 359 -6.09 -20.11 16.58
CA VAL A 359 -5.48 -19.01 15.79
C VAL A 359 -4.12 -18.65 16.36
N HIS A 360 -3.97 -18.54 17.67
CA HIS A 360 -2.70 -18.20 18.31
C HIS A 360 -1.64 -19.30 18.12
N GLU A 361 -2.02 -20.57 18.20
CA GLU A 361 -1.11 -21.69 17.94
C GLU A 361 -0.68 -21.74 16.48
N GLN A 362 -1.57 -21.45 15.54
CA GLN A 362 -1.21 -21.30 14.11
C GLN A 362 -0.32 -20.08 13.86
N LEU A 363 -0.49 -19.00 14.63
CA LEU A 363 0.31 -17.77 14.51
C LEU A 363 1.74 -17.90 15.07
N HIS A 364 1.97 -18.83 15.98
CA HIS A 364 3.26 -18.97 16.67
C HIS A 364 3.98 -20.30 16.39
N PHE A 365 3.42 -21.12 15.50
CA PHE A 365 4.05 -22.35 15.07
C PHE A 365 4.93 -22.09 13.86
N ASP A 366 6.23 -22.35 13.98
CA ASP A 366 7.24 -22.18 12.93
C ASP A 366 6.84 -22.88 11.61
N GLY A 367 6.10 -22.22 10.75
CA GLY A 367 5.95 -22.52 9.32
C GLY A 367 5.53 -23.93 8.91
N LYS A 368 5.18 -24.84 9.83
CA LYS A 368 4.65 -26.17 9.51
C LYS A 368 3.14 -26.17 9.57
N VAL A 369 2.51 -26.18 8.41
CA VAL A 369 1.07 -26.43 8.26
C VAL A 369 0.79 -27.84 8.80
N ARG A 370 0.05 -27.96 9.90
CA ARG A 370 -0.53 -29.25 10.30
C ARG A 370 -1.74 -29.53 9.43
N GLU A 371 -1.78 -30.71 8.85
CA GLU A 371 -2.96 -31.21 8.16
C GLU A 371 -4.16 -31.33 9.12
N PRO A 372 -5.42 -31.13 8.64
CA PRO A 372 -6.61 -31.15 9.49
C PRO A 372 -6.85 -32.46 10.27
N THR A 373 -6.18 -33.54 9.90
CA THR A 373 -6.24 -34.85 10.55
C THR A 373 -5.56 -34.90 11.91
N ASP A 374 -4.59 -33.99 12.19
CA ASP A 374 -3.85 -33.99 13.45
C ASP A 374 -4.61 -33.32 14.61
N LEU A 375 -5.76 -32.71 14.35
CA LEU A 375 -6.58 -32.04 15.36
C LEU A 375 -7.49 -32.99 16.15
N LYS A 376 -7.71 -34.23 15.67
CA LYS A 376 -8.59 -35.21 16.35
C LYS A 376 -7.89 -35.98 17.46
N ASP A 377 -6.57 -36.15 17.38
CA ASP A 377 -5.84 -36.96 18.39
C ASP A 377 -5.41 -36.18 19.64
N THR A 378 -5.50 -34.85 19.63
CA THR A 378 -5.11 -34.05 20.81
C THR A 378 -6.20 -33.94 21.86
N ASP A 379 -7.48 -34.21 21.52
CA ASP A 379 -8.60 -34.16 22.49
C ASP A 379 -8.66 -35.38 23.43
N GLN A 380 -8.17 -36.55 22.99
CA GLN A 380 -8.20 -37.75 23.85
C GLN A 380 -7.10 -37.81 24.91
N HIS A 381 -5.99 -37.07 24.71
CA HIS A 381 -4.91 -37.02 25.72
C HIS A 381 -5.07 -35.89 26.75
N ALA A 382 -5.95 -34.92 26.51
CA ALA A 382 -6.18 -33.80 27.44
C ALA A 382 -7.03 -34.21 28.67
N GLU A 383 -7.90 -35.21 28.56
CA GLU A 383 -8.71 -35.67 29.68
C GLU A 383 -7.94 -36.53 30.68
N ALA A 384 -6.89 -37.25 30.27
CA ALA A 384 -6.12 -38.12 31.16
C ALA A 384 -5.06 -37.43 32.02
N THR A 385 -4.69 -36.18 31.70
CA THR A 385 -3.61 -35.46 32.41
C THR A 385 -4.05 -34.18 33.13
N GLY A 386 -5.35 -33.99 33.31
CA GLY A 386 -5.99 -32.75 33.81
C GLY A 386 -5.67 -32.34 35.26
N ARG A 387 -4.76 -33.02 35.97
CA ARG A 387 -4.40 -32.64 37.36
C ARG A 387 -2.93 -32.22 37.59
N LYS A 388 -2.02 -32.35 36.64
CA LYS A 388 -0.57 -32.02 36.86
C LYS A 388 -0.06 -30.81 36.12
N ARG A 389 -0.79 -30.22 35.17
CA ARG A 389 -0.32 -29.05 34.40
C ARG A 389 -0.67 -27.68 34.99
N ALA A 390 -1.49 -27.61 36.02
CA ALA A 390 -1.89 -26.32 36.61
C ALA A 390 -0.80 -25.69 37.50
N ARG A 391 0.31 -26.37 37.79
CA ARG A 391 1.36 -25.84 38.67
C ARG A 391 2.63 -25.34 38.00
N THR A 392 2.84 -25.56 36.70
CA THR A 392 4.09 -25.20 36.01
C THR A 392 3.99 -23.88 35.18
N ILE A 393 2.81 -23.27 35.14
CA ILE A 393 2.59 -22.02 34.32
C ILE A 393 2.68 -20.74 35.19
N VAL A 394 3.09 -20.85 36.46
CA VAL A 394 3.15 -19.67 37.34
C VAL A 394 4.48 -18.89 37.23
N ASN A 395 5.47 -19.38 36.49
CA ASN A 395 6.79 -18.75 36.42
C ASN A 395 7.18 -18.15 35.06
N ASP A 396 6.32 -18.10 34.07
CA ASP A 396 6.58 -17.28 32.89
C ASP A 396 6.23 -15.83 33.21
N ARG A 397 7.24 -15.08 33.60
CA ARG A 397 7.18 -13.62 33.66
C ARG A 397 6.77 -13.11 32.27
N PRO A 398 5.81 -12.21 32.17
CA PRO A 398 5.56 -11.53 30.92
C PRO A 398 6.84 -10.74 30.58
N VAL A 399 7.40 -11.00 29.41
CA VAL A 399 8.38 -10.09 28.81
C VAL A 399 7.60 -8.86 28.41
N ASP A 400 7.54 -7.88 29.32
CA ASP A 400 7.12 -6.53 29.00
C ASP A 400 8.23 -5.89 28.18
N SER A 401 8.07 -5.90 26.86
CA SER A 401 9.00 -5.26 25.92
C SER A 401 8.56 -3.84 25.57
N ASP A 402 8.07 -3.06 26.52
CA ASP A 402 7.85 -1.63 26.35
C ASP A 402 8.29 -0.92 27.65
N THR A 403 9.59 -0.99 27.96
CA THR A 403 10.24 -0.03 28.84
C THR A 403 11.23 0.75 28.00
N GLU A 404 10.86 1.97 27.67
CA GLU A 404 11.85 3.00 27.37
C GLU A 404 12.63 3.26 28.67
N ASP A 405 13.92 2.92 28.65
CA ASP A 405 14.85 3.29 29.71
C ASP A 405 15.07 4.80 29.67
N GLU A 406 14.47 5.52 30.58
CA GLU A 406 15.03 6.76 31.09
C GLU A 406 15.32 6.60 32.57
N HIS A 407 16.62 6.65 32.89
CA HIS A 407 17.13 6.86 34.23
C HIS A 407 16.65 8.21 34.74
N ASP A 408 15.78 8.24 35.73
CA ASP A 408 15.86 9.29 36.74
C ASP A 408 15.44 8.77 38.12
N LYS A 409 16.37 8.96 39.07
CA LYS A 409 16.18 8.66 40.48
C LYS A 409 15.55 9.86 41.13
N THR A 410 14.26 9.81 41.43
CA THR A 410 13.72 10.57 42.59
C THR A 410 12.41 9.98 43.09
N LEU A 411 12.33 9.95 44.39
CA LEU A 411 11.41 9.26 45.28
C LEU A 411 9.91 9.63 45.19
N SER A 412 9.06 8.61 45.24
CA SER A 412 7.89 8.50 46.14
C SER A 412 6.66 9.40 45.95
N ILE A 413 6.26 9.75 44.70
CA ILE A 413 4.91 10.30 44.46
C ILE A 413 4.22 9.61 43.23
N HIS A 414 4.75 8.51 42.72
CA HIS A 414 4.33 7.97 41.43
C HIS A 414 3.28 6.82 41.43
N HIS A 415 2.87 6.30 42.59
CA HIS A 415 1.95 5.14 42.61
C HIS A 415 0.50 5.43 42.15
N THR A 416 0.03 6.66 42.21
CA THR A 416 -1.34 7.00 41.77
C THR A 416 -1.44 7.31 40.28
N LYS A 417 -0.43 7.94 39.69
CA LYS A 417 -0.44 8.27 38.26
C LYS A 417 -0.25 7.02 37.37
N GLU A 418 0.56 6.09 37.78
CA GLU A 418 0.82 4.85 37.05
C GLU A 418 -0.41 3.91 37.03
N SER A 419 -1.16 3.84 38.12
CA SER A 419 -2.42 3.12 38.18
C SER A 419 -3.49 3.72 37.28
N ASP A 420 -3.59 5.04 37.21
CA ASP A 420 -4.52 5.77 36.34
C ASP A 420 -4.16 5.62 34.86
N GLN A 421 -2.87 5.65 34.52
CA GLN A 421 -2.41 5.47 33.17
C GLN A 421 -2.62 4.02 32.69
N ARG A 422 -2.34 3.03 33.53
CA ARG A 422 -2.66 1.62 33.27
C ARG A 422 -4.17 1.38 33.13
N GLN A 423 -4.99 2.10 33.92
CA GLN A 423 -6.45 1.99 33.86
C GLN A 423 -7.00 2.65 32.58
N ARG A 424 -6.43 3.78 32.14
CA ARG A 424 -6.74 4.42 30.84
C ARG A 424 -6.33 3.52 29.68
N HIS A 425 -5.13 2.95 29.68
CA HIS A 425 -4.70 2.01 28.65
C HIS A 425 -5.60 0.77 28.58
N LYS A 426 -6.02 0.25 29.73
CA LYS A 426 -6.99 -0.87 29.78
C LYS A 426 -8.37 -0.46 29.23
N SER A 427 -8.84 0.75 29.48
CA SER A 427 -10.12 1.24 28.97
C SER A 427 -10.10 1.45 27.45
N ILE A 428 -9.01 2.03 26.93
CA ILE A 428 -8.79 2.20 25.49
C ILE A 428 -8.68 0.82 24.80
N ALA A 429 -7.91 -0.10 25.36
CA ALA A 429 -7.81 -1.46 24.83
C ALA A 429 -9.16 -2.17 24.82
N ARG A 430 -9.97 -2.02 25.87
CA ARG A 430 -11.35 -2.56 25.93
C ARG A 430 -12.28 -1.96 24.88
N ALA A 431 -12.21 -0.64 24.67
CA ALA A 431 -13.02 0.04 23.67
C ALA A 431 -12.62 -0.40 22.24
N THR A 432 -11.32 -0.52 21.98
CA THR A 432 -10.78 -1.01 20.71
C THR A 432 -11.18 -2.46 20.46
N VAL A 433 -11.03 -3.34 21.44
CA VAL A 433 -11.47 -4.75 21.35
C VAL A 433 -12.97 -4.84 21.12
N LYS A 434 -13.80 -4.06 21.83
CA LYS A 434 -15.25 -4.02 21.64
C LYS A 434 -15.63 -3.60 20.23
N LYS A 435 -14.93 -2.62 19.67
CA LYS A 435 -15.10 -2.18 18.29
C LYS A 435 -14.76 -3.31 17.31
N TRP A 436 -13.62 -3.97 17.46
CA TRP A 436 -13.19 -5.05 16.58
C TRP A 436 -13.99 -6.35 16.74
N MET A 437 -14.52 -6.64 17.92
CA MET A 437 -15.48 -7.74 18.11
C MET A 437 -16.78 -7.50 17.33
N SER A 438 -17.27 -6.25 17.32
CA SER A 438 -18.44 -5.87 16.51
C SER A 438 -18.16 -6.06 15.01
N VAL A 439 -16.95 -5.69 14.56
CA VAL A 439 -16.47 -5.85 13.19
C VAL A 439 -16.32 -7.32 12.79
N ALA A 440 -15.86 -8.16 13.70
CA ALA A 440 -15.75 -9.61 13.48
C ALA A 440 -17.12 -10.34 13.51
N GLY A 441 -18.23 -9.60 13.60
CA GLY A 441 -19.56 -10.18 13.61
C GLY A 441 -19.94 -10.85 14.92
N VAL A 442 -19.15 -10.68 15.98
CA VAL A 442 -19.45 -11.18 17.33
C VAL A 442 -20.55 -10.28 17.92
N ARG A 443 -21.82 -10.61 17.64
CA ARG A 443 -22.97 -9.93 18.26
C ARG A 443 -23.03 -10.26 19.74
N ARG A 444 -23.15 -9.26 20.59
CA ARG A 444 -23.66 -9.45 21.94
C ARG A 444 -25.14 -9.82 21.83
N GLY A 445 -25.44 -11.10 21.93
CA GLY A 445 -26.76 -11.53 22.32
C GLY A 445 -26.96 -11.20 23.80
N SER A 446 -28.08 -10.65 24.18
CA SER A 446 -28.54 -10.51 25.54
C SER A 446 -29.05 -11.85 26.14
N ALA A 447 -28.65 -12.98 25.56
CA ALA A 447 -28.93 -14.33 26.06
C ALA A 447 -27.58 -14.98 26.38
N GLU A 448 -27.54 -15.69 27.46
CA GLU A 448 -26.45 -16.60 27.81
C GLU A 448 -26.12 -17.45 26.60
N VAL A 449 -24.92 -17.29 26.07
CA VAL A 449 -24.41 -18.09 24.96
C VAL A 449 -24.15 -19.45 25.55
N ASP A 450 -24.82 -20.45 25.01
CA ASP A 450 -24.54 -21.85 25.33
C ASP A 450 -23.04 -22.09 25.03
N PRO A 451 -22.25 -22.49 26.04
CA PRO A 451 -20.81 -22.67 25.88
C PRO A 451 -20.42 -23.79 24.91
N ASP A 452 -21.36 -24.62 24.49
CA ASP A 452 -21.15 -25.79 23.63
C ASP A 452 -21.64 -25.60 22.19
N GLU A 453 -22.27 -24.46 21.87
CA GLU A 453 -22.64 -24.18 20.48
C GLU A 453 -21.40 -23.79 19.66
N PRO A 454 -21.07 -24.52 18.57
CA PRO A 454 -19.96 -24.15 17.72
C PRO A 454 -20.27 -22.78 17.11
N VAL A 455 -19.40 -21.82 17.34
CA VAL A 455 -19.45 -20.51 16.67
C VAL A 455 -19.19 -20.72 15.17
N THR A 456 -20.21 -21.23 14.48
CA THR A 456 -20.27 -21.31 13.02
C THR A 456 -20.67 -19.95 12.52
N GLY A 457 -19.73 -19.11 12.28
CA GLY A 457 -20.10 -17.90 11.59
C GLY A 457 -19.19 -16.73 11.85
N CYS A 458 -18.74 -16.25 10.77
CA CYS A 458 -18.07 -14.99 10.52
C CYS A 458 -16.56 -15.02 10.64
N LEU A 459 -15.97 -15.84 9.80
CA LEU A 459 -14.78 -15.36 9.11
C LEU A 459 -15.22 -14.16 8.28
N PRO A 460 -14.49 -13.04 8.28
CA PRO A 460 -14.77 -11.90 7.43
C PRO A 460 -14.94 -12.35 5.97
N HIS A 461 -15.77 -11.66 5.19
CA HIS A 461 -16.11 -12.01 3.80
C HIS A 461 -14.88 -12.36 2.92
N TRP A 462 -13.72 -11.81 3.22
CA TRP A 462 -12.48 -12.04 2.49
C TRP A 462 -11.88 -13.46 2.68
N THR A 463 -12.21 -14.18 3.75
CA THR A 463 -11.77 -15.57 3.91
C THR A 463 -12.56 -16.55 3.03
N LYS A 464 -13.75 -16.18 2.57
CA LYS A 464 -14.53 -16.98 1.60
C LYS A 464 -14.04 -16.81 0.16
N ALA A 465 -13.41 -15.68 -0.16
CA ALA A 465 -12.87 -15.40 -1.49
C ALA A 465 -11.52 -16.11 -1.78
N ILE A 466 -10.92 -16.73 -0.77
CA ILE A 466 -9.56 -17.31 -0.84
C ILE A 466 -9.59 -18.85 -1.00
N ALA A 467 -10.75 -19.50 -0.96
CA ALA A 467 -10.85 -20.91 -1.31
C ALA A 467 -10.63 -21.06 -2.83
N PRO A 468 -9.64 -21.85 -3.29
CA PRO A 468 -9.48 -22.10 -4.72
C PRO A 468 -10.73 -22.81 -5.25
N ARG A 469 -11.27 -22.31 -6.34
CA ARG A 469 -12.11 -23.09 -7.24
C ARG A 469 -11.25 -23.84 -8.21
#